data_39f385d5b090435f7468d46e2519e8ae
#
_entry.id   39f385d5b090435f7468d46e2519e8ae
#
_cell.length_a   1.000
_cell.length_b   1.000
_cell.length_c   1.000
_cell.angle_alpha   90.00
_cell.angle_beta   90.00
_cell.angle_gamma   90.00
#
_symmetry.space_group_name_H-M   'P 1'
#
loop_
_entity.id
_entity.type
_entity.pdbx_description
1 polymer ?
#
loop_
_entity_poly.entity_id
_entity_poly.type
_entity_poly.pdbx_seq_one_letter_code
_entity_poly.pdbx_strand_id
1 'polypeptide(L)'
;NRPHPVEYPLETVRMALGLAYGGHGLRLDEVAVMVGVSAPTISNWKKRYVEGGIMEIPEIDPSEIEHLSSKDMEGMSEEELKRYIHELKVKSYVLEGTVKILKAEGIEELSNDEKAALIDARPKDIAVAELLDLLSLSSSSYYYCKAKPEREDRYAEARSAIKEEFELVKGARGYRYIRQRLREREEPIRISGKKVRVLMAEEGCVVSYAKKRRRYSSYKGEIGDAPDNIVNRNFHADVPNRLWLTDVTQFSIPAGKVYLSPIIDVFDGMPVSWTIRKSPTAEMANTMLEDACRRLTDGETPMIHSDRGCHYRWPGWLKICHDNGLVRSMSRKGCSPDNSAMEGFFGRLKNEFFYGRDWNGVSTDEFIAMLDDYMRYYRDIRIKESLGWMSPRQYRKSLGLAA
;
A
#
# COMPACT_ATOMS: atom_id res chain seq x y z
N ASN A 1 -9.14 -7.64 4.70
CA ASN A 1 -9.57 -7.14 5.99
C ASN A 1 -11.07 -7.43 6.09
N ARG A 2 -11.45 -8.36 6.96
CA ARG A 2 -12.83 -8.40 7.44
C ARG A 2 -12.95 -7.21 8.38
N PRO A 3 -14.01 -6.38 8.30
CA PRO A 3 -14.24 -5.34 9.29
C PRO A 3 -14.29 -5.98 10.68
N HIS A 4 -13.68 -5.35 11.66
CA HIS A 4 -13.82 -5.76 13.06
C HIS A 4 -15.32 -5.83 13.38
N PRO A 5 -15.80 -6.87 14.07
CA PRO A 5 -17.19 -6.92 14.48
C PRO A 5 -17.45 -5.71 15.38
N VAL A 6 -18.51 -4.96 15.05
CA VAL A 6 -19.00 -3.87 15.93
C VAL A 6 -19.43 -4.54 17.22
N GLU A 7 -18.74 -4.25 18.33
CA GLU A 7 -19.14 -4.71 19.65
C GLU A 7 -20.25 -3.78 20.16
N TYR A 8 -21.43 -4.31 20.29
CA TYR A 8 -22.57 -3.61 20.87
C TYR A 8 -22.59 -3.80 22.39
N PRO A 9 -23.03 -2.79 23.17
CA PRO A 9 -23.20 -2.92 24.61
C PRO A 9 -24.10 -4.11 24.95
N LEU A 10 -23.75 -4.84 26.01
CA LEU A 10 -24.49 -6.05 26.40
C LEU A 10 -25.96 -5.75 26.72
N GLU A 11 -26.27 -4.56 27.25
CA GLU A 11 -27.62 -4.04 27.51
C GLU A 11 -28.43 -3.93 26.22
N THR A 12 -27.83 -3.39 25.14
CA THR A 12 -28.50 -3.30 23.83
C THR A 12 -28.83 -4.69 23.28
N VAL A 13 -27.90 -5.67 23.45
CA VAL A 13 -28.13 -7.07 23.05
C VAL A 13 -29.27 -7.69 23.86
N ARG A 14 -29.32 -7.47 25.19
CA ARG A 14 -30.36 -7.98 26.09
C ARG A 14 -31.72 -7.41 25.72
N MET A 15 -31.82 -6.09 25.55
CA MET A 15 -33.02 -5.40 25.15
C MET A 15 -33.57 -5.91 23.82
N ALA A 16 -32.72 -6.01 22.79
CA ALA A 16 -33.12 -6.51 21.48
C ALA A 16 -33.61 -7.97 21.51
N LEU A 17 -32.95 -8.83 22.28
CA LEU A 17 -33.35 -10.25 22.40
C LEU A 17 -34.64 -10.40 23.21
N GLY A 18 -34.82 -9.64 24.26
CA GLY A 18 -36.04 -9.64 25.04
C GLY A 18 -37.25 -9.14 24.25
N LEU A 19 -37.13 -7.99 23.56
CA LEU A 19 -38.19 -7.45 22.69
C LEU A 19 -38.53 -8.39 21.52
N ALA A 20 -37.53 -9.00 20.87
CA ALA A 20 -37.75 -9.81 19.71
C ALA A 20 -38.27 -11.23 20.01
N TYR A 21 -37.91 -11.80 21.15
CA TYR A 21 -38.18 -13.21 21.48
C TYR A 21 -38.82 -13.44 22.84
N GLY A 22 -39.03 -12.40 23.66
CA GLY A 22 -39.66 -12.44 24.99
C GLY A 22 -41.18 -12.52 24.98
N GLY A 23 -41.84 -12.73 23.83
CA GLY A 23 -43.29 -12.93 23.75
C GLY A 23 -44.11 -11.63 23.63
N HIS A 24 -43.49 -10.50 23.35
CA HIS A 24 -44.14 -9.18 23.24
C HIS A 24 -44.88 -8.95 21.91
N GLY A 25 -44.93 -9.92 20.99
CA GLY A 25 -45.63 -9.84 19.70
C GLY A 25 -45.02 -8.91 18.67
N LEU A 26 -43.84 -8.33 18.94
CA LEU A 26 -43.14 -7.44 18.04
C LEU A 26 -42.40 -8.23 16.94
N ARG A 27 -42.44 -7.69 15.72
CA ARG A 27 -41.72 -8.28 14.60
C ARG A 27 -40.25 -7.93 14.66
N LEU A 28 -39.39 -8.79 14.11
CA LEU A 28 -37.92 -8.64 14.14
C LEU A 28 -37.45 -7.34 13.46
N ASP A 29 -38.14 -6.92 12.41
CA ASP A 29 -37.89 -5.69 11.69
C ASP A 29 -38.26 -4.44 12.53
N GLU A 30 -39.35 -4.51 13.29
CA GLU A 30 -39.78 -3.45 14.22
C GLU A 30 -38.77 -3.28 15.35
N VAL A 31 -38.35 -4.38 15.97
CA VAL A 31 -37.33 -4.34 17.04
C VAL A 31 -35.97 -3.86 16.46
N ALA A 32 -35.62 -4.22 15.25
CA ALA A 32 -34.42 -3.76 14.59
C ALA A 32 -34.39 -2.23 14.45
N VAL A 33 -35.49 -1.62 14.08
CA VAL A 33 -35.64 -0.16 14.00
C VAL A 33 -35.55 0.48 15.40
N MET A 34 -36.25 -0.09 16.41
CA MET A 34 -36.28 0.44 17.79
C MET A 34 -34.89 0.46 18.44
N VAL A 35 -34.08 -0.58 18.18
CA VAL A 35 -32.75 -0.75 18.80
C VAL A 35 -31.60 -0.21 17.92
N GLY A 36 -31.91 0.24 16.72
CA GLY A 36 -30.91 0.82 15.80
C GLY A 36 -29.93 -0.19 15.20
N VAL A 37 -30.36 -1.45 15.03
CA VAL A 37 -29.53 -2.53 14.46
C VAL A 37 -30.25 -3.23 13.31
N SER A 38 -29.56 -4.09 12.57
CA SER A 38 -30.24 -4.86 11.51
C SER A 38 -30.92 -6.12 12.06
N ALA A 39 -32.06 -6.53 11.48
CA ALA A 39 -32.75 -7.76 11.84
C ALA A 39 -31.86 -9.01 11.80
N PRO A 40 -30.95 -9.19 10.80
CA PRO A 40 -29.96 -10.26 10.79
C PRO A 40 -28.99 -10.21 11.99
N THR A 41 -28.66 -9.02 12.50
CA THR A 41 -27.80 -8.86 13.68
C THR A 41 -28.48 -9.43 14.92
N ILE A 42 -29.76 -9.14 15.14
CA ILE A 42 -30.55 -9.69 16.26
C ILE A 42 -30.65 -11.22 16.16
N SER A 43 -30.90 -11.75 14.96
CA SER A 43 -30.91 -13.20 14.74
C SER A 43 -29.56 -13.86 15.05
N ASN A 44 -28.44 -13.21 14.69
CA ASN A 44 -27.12 -13.69 15.03
C ASN A 44 -26.84 -13.64 16.54
N TRP A 45 -27.35 -12.60 17.23
CA TRP A 45 -27.26 -12.52 18.69
C TRP A 45 -28.02 -13.63 19.37
N LYS A 46 -29.24 -13.99 18.90
CA LYS A 46 -29.97 -15.14 19.41
C LYS A 46 -29.13 -16.43 19.30
N LYS A 47 -28.58 -16.71 18.12
CA LYS A 47 -27.71 -17.87 17.92
C LYS A 47 -26.48 -17.87 18.83
N ARG A 48 -25.84 -16.71 18.99
CA ARG A 48 -24.60 -16.58 19.78
C ARG A 48 -24.85 -16.64 21.28
N TYR A 49 -25.85 -15.94 21.77
CA TYR A 49 -26.03 -15.71 23.21
C TYR A 49 -27.08 -16.65 23.84
N VAL A 50 -28.16 -16.94 23.14
CA VAL A 50 -29.23 -17.79 23.65
C VAL A 50 -28.98 -19.26 23.28
N GLU A 51 -28.88 -19.57 22.01
CA GLU A 51 -28.63 -20.95 21.52
C GLU A 51 -27.21 -21.44 21.90
N GLY A 52 -26.25 -20.52 22.06
CA GLY A 52 -24.92 -20.80 22.58
C GLY A 52 -24.82 -20.97 24.11
N GLY A 53 -25.94 -20.87 24.84
CA GLY A 53 -26.02 -21.11 26.29
C GLY A 53 -25.35 -20.04 27.16
N ILE A 54 -25.15 -18.82 26.63
CA ILE A 54 -24.50 -17.71 27.37
C ILE A 54 -25.51 -16.95 28.21
N MET A 55 -26.75 -16.80 27.74
CA MET A 55 -27.85 -16.16 28.45
C MET A 55 -29.21 -16.77 28.08
N GLU A 56 -30.19 -16.66 28.95
CA GLU A 56 -31.59 -16.91 28.65
C GLU A 56 -32.19 -15.69 27.94
N ILE A 57 -33.34 -15.86 27.28
CA ILE A 57 -34.07 -14.73 26.69
C ILE A 57 -34.50 -13.81 27.85
N PRO A 58 -34.05 -12.54 27.88
CA PRO A 58 -34.36 -11.64 28.98
C PRO A 58 -35.86 -11.31 29.02
N GLU A 59 -36.46 -11.38 30.19
CA GLU A 59 -37.80 -10.81 30.43
C GLU A 59 -37.65 -9.29 30.47
N ILE A 60 -38.44 -8.58 29.66
CA ILE A 60 -38.53 -7.13 29.65
C ILE A 60 -39.87 -6.75 30.27
N ASP A 61 -39.83 -5.84 31.25
CA ASP A 61 -41.04 -5.32 31.84
C ASP A 61 -41.85 -4.55 30.78
N PRO A 62 -43.17 -4.87 30.60
CA PRO A 62 -44.03 -4.14 29.65
C PRO A 62 -44.00 -2.61 29.86
N SER A 63 -43.73 -2.13 31.06
CA SER A 63 -43.62 -0.70 31.37
C SER A 63 -42.36 -0.07 30.72
N GLU A 64 -41.29 -0.83 30.49
CA GLU A 64 -40.10 -0.34 29.76
C GLU A 64 -40.40 -0.18 28.27
N ILE A 65 -41.32 -0.96 27.72
CA ILE A 65 -41.74 -0.87 26.29
C ILE A 65 -42.63 0.36 26.07
N GLU A 66 -43.52 0.70 27.04
CA GLU A 66 -44.37 1.87 26.98
C GLU A 66 -43.60 3.20 27.01
N HIS A 67 -42.45 3.24 27.66
CA HIS A 67 -41.54 4.40 27.61
C HIS A 67 -40.92 4.66 26.22
N LEU A 68 -40.93 3.69 25.35
CA LEU A 68 -40.36 3.80 23.99
C LEU A 68 -41.39 4.18 22.90
N SER A 69 -42.68 4.19 23.18
CA SER A 69 -43.64 4.28 22.07
C SER A 69 -44.80 5.26 22.15
N SER A 70 -45.19 5.88 23.25
CA SER A 70 -46.33 6.82 23.18
C SER A 70 -46.68 7.65 24.39
N LYS A 71 -45.99 7.56 25.53
CA LYS A 71 -46.38 8.27 26.76
C LYS A 71 -46.10 9.77 26.77
N ASP A 72 -45.26 10.27 25.87
CA ASP A 72 -44.87 11.69 25.88
C ASP A 72 -45.90 12.62 25.21
N MET A 73 -46.91 12.08 24.53
CA MET A 73 -47.85 12.90 23.75
C MET A 73 -49.27 12.99 24.34
N GLU A 74 -49.71 12.04 25.18
CA GLU A 74 -51.00 12.07 25.82
C GLU A 74 -50.98 13.02 27.05
N GLY A 75 -51.45 14.24 26.83
CA GLY A 75 -51.53 15.28 27.87
C GLY A 75 -50.76 16.56 27.57
N MET A 76 -50.02 16.59 26.48
CA MET A 76 -49.31 17.80 26.04
C MET A 76 -50.30 18.84 25.49
N SER A 77 -50.09 20.10 25.86
CA SER A 77 -50.74 21.22 25.22
C SER A 77 -50.30 21.37 23.76
N GLU A 78 -51.12 22.02 22.93
CA GLU A 78 -50.78 22.25 21.51
C GLU A 78 -49.40 22.94 21.32
N GLU A 79 -49.02 23.79 22.25
CA GLU A 79 -47.71 24.48 22.23
C GLU A 79 -46.54 23.54 22.63
N GLU A 80 -46.76 22.63 23.57
CA GLU A 80 -45.76 21.62 23.94
C GLU A 80 -45.56 20.60 22.84
N LEU A 81 -46.62 20.17 22.16
CA LEU A 81 -46.58 19.28 21.05
C LEU A 81 -45.82 19.93 19.83
N LYS A 82 -46.08 21.21 19.58
CA LYS A 82 -45.35 21.96 18.55
C LYS A 82 -43.85 22.06 18.86
N ARG A 83 -43.48 22.29 20.12
CA ARG A 83 -42.09 22.30 20.58
C ARG A 83 -41.41 20.93 20.40
N TYR A 84 -42.09 19.87 20.82
CA TYR A 84 -41.59 18.50 20.69
C TYR A 84 -41.39 18.09 19.23
N ILE A 85 -42.33 18.39 18.32
CA ILE A 85 -42.21 18.17 16.89
C ILE A 85 -41.02 18.95 16.32
N HIS A 86 -40.81 20.18 16.75
CA HIS A 86 -39.69 20.99 16.34
C HIS A 86 -38.35 20.38 16.77
N GLU A 87 -38.25 19.96 18.03
CA GLU A 87 -37.03 19.27 18.54
C GLU A 87 -36.69 17.99 17.78
N LEU A 88 -37.69 17.17 17.48
CA LEU A 88 -37.51 15.96 16.66
C LEU A 88 -37.04 16.30 15.25
N LYS A 89 -37.58 17.34 14.63
CA LYS A 89 -37.12 17.84 13.32
C LYS A 89 -35.66 18.24 13.36
N VAL A 90 -35.21 18.97 14.36
CA VAL A 90 -33.82 19.41 14.52
C VAL A 90 -32.90 18.21 14.69
N LYS A 91 -33.27 17.27 15.56
CA LYS A 91 -32.52 16.02 15.77
C LYS A 91 -32.40 15.18 14.49
N SER A 92 -33.51 14.99 13.77
CA SER A 92 -33.52 14.25 12.49
C SER A 92 -32.62 14.89 11.45
N TYR A 93 -32.74 16.22 11.29
CA TYR A 93 -31.89 16.96 10.35
C TYR A 93 -30.38 16.76 10.61
N VAL A 94 -29.98 16.89 11.89
CA VAL A 94 -28.57 16.70 12.26
C VAL A 94 -28.12 15.27 12.03
N LEU A 95 -28.94 14.29 12.40
CA LEU A 95 -28.61 12.86 12.25
C LEU A 95 -28.47 12.49 10.78
N GLU A 96 -29.42 12.89 9.93
CA GLU A 96 -29.40 12.62 8.49
C GLU A 96 -28.19 13.28 7.81
N GLY A 97 -27.94 14.56 8.13
CA GLY A 97 -26.79 15.30 7.60
C GLY A 97 -25.46 14.68 8.03
N THR A 98 -25.31 14.35 9.30
CA THR A 98 -24.13 13.68 9.85
C THR A 98 -23.88 12.34 9.17
N VAL A 99 -24.89 11.47 9.09
CA VAL A 99 -24.78 10.15 8.46
C VAL A 99 -24.42 10.29 6.96
N LYS A 100 -24.98 11.30 6.28
CA LYS A 100 -24.69 11.55 4.87
C LYS A 100 -23.22 11.93 4.66
N ILE A 101 -22.67 12.81 5.49
CA ILE A 101 -21.26 13.24 5.40
C ILE A 101 -20.34 12.10 5.79
N LEU A 102 -20.57 11.42 6.91
CA LEU A 102 -19.74 10.29 7.36
C LEU A 102 -19.69 9.17 6.34
N LYS A 103 -20.82 8.85 5.68
CA LYS A 103 -20.85 7.84 4.60
C LYS A 103 -20.15 8.29 3.33
N ALA A 104 -20.24 9.56 2.97
CA ALA A 104 -19.62 10.10 1.75
C ALA A 104 -18.11 10.18 1.88
N GLU A 105 -17.59 10.52 3.06
CA GLU A 105 -16.16 10.76 3.28
C GLU A 105 -15.45 9.61 4.00
N GLY A 106 -16.19 8.61 4.51
CA GLY A 106 -15.62 7.45 5.19
C GLY A 106 -14.88 7.82 6.49
N ILE A 107 -15.33 8.86 7.17
CA ILE A 107 -14.79 9.36 8.44
C ILE A 107 -15.66 8.92 9.63
N GLU A 108 -15.09 8.93 10.82
CA GLU A 108 -15.79 8.51 12.05
C GLU A 108 -16.39 9.70 12.83
N GLU A 109 -15.89 10.93 12.59
CA GLU A 109 -16.28 12.14 13.32
C GLU A 109 -16.26 13.36 12.39
N LEU A 110 -17.24 14.28 12.55
CA LEU A 110 -17.31 15.53 11.78
C LEU A 110 -16.27 16.54 12.28
N SER A 111 -15.53 17.15 11.35
CA SER A 111 -14.71 18.32 11.61
C SER A 111 -15.54 19.58 11.87
N ASN A 112 -14.96 20.61 12.46
CA ASN A 112 -15.64 21.88 12.69
C ASN A 112 -16.09 22.57 11.38
N ASP A 113 -15.34 22.42 10.30
CA ASP A 113 -15.70 22.98 8.99
C ASP A 113 -16.95 22.25 8.42
N GLU A 114 -17.06 20.92 8.56
CA GLU A 114 -18.23 20.13 8.13
C GLU A 114 -19.45 20.41 9.00
N LYS A 115 -19.28 20.55 10.33
CA LYS A 115 -20.34 20.98 11.24
C LYS A 115 -20.87 22.36 10.84
N ALA A 116 -19.99 23.31 10.52
CA ALA A 116 -20.38 24.64 10.09
C ALA A 116 -21.13 24.61 8.74
N ALA A 117 -20.69 23.80 7.79
CA ALA A 117 -21.36 23.62 6.50
C ALA A 117 -22.77 23.00 6.69
N LEU A 118 -22.93 22.04 7.59
CA LEU A 118 -24.23 21.46 7.93
C LEU A 118 -25.18 22.52 8.54
N ILE A 119 -24.66 23.38 9.42
CA ILE A 119 -25.42 24.48 9.99
C ILE A 119 -25.83 25.50 8.91
N ASP A 120 -24.97 25.82 7.96
CA ASP A 120 -25.28 26.78 6.89
C ASP A 120 -26.33 26.23 5.91
N ALA A 121 -26.33 24.91 5.67
CA ALA A 121 -27.32 24.24 4.81
C ALA A 121 -28.69 23.99 5.48
N ARG A 122 -28.88 24.44 6.72
CA ARG A 122 -30.12 24.19 7.49
C ARG A 122 -31.38 24.77 6.86
N PRO A 123 -32.55 24.15 7.10
CA PRO A 123 -33.88 24.75 6.86
C PRO A 123 -34.03 26.07 7.63
N LYS A 124 -34.81 27.00 7.05
CA LYS A 124 -35.00 28.35 7.62
C LYS A 124 -35.76 28.37 8.98
N ASP A 125 -36.50 27.33 9.27
CA ASP A 125 -37.27 27.12 10.48
C ASP A 125 -36.44 26.58 11.67
N ILE A 126 -35.15 26.26 11.45
CA ILE A 126 -34.24 25.80 12.51
C ILE A 126 -33.25 26.92 12.86
N ALA A 127 -33.16 27.26 14.15
CA ALA A 127 -32.25 28.30 14.61
C ALA A 127 -30.80 27.81 14.66
N VAL A 128 -29.85 28.71 14.36
CA VAL A 128 -28.41 28.41 14.44
C VAL A 128 -27.99 27.95 15.82
N ALA A 129 -28.53 28.60 16.88
CA ALA A 129 -28.20 28.30 18.27
C ALA A 129 -28.50 26.83 18.66
N GLU A 130 -29.63 26.30 18.22
CA GLU A 130 -30.05 24.92 18.50
C GLU A 130 -29.09 23.89 17.88
N LEU A 131 -28.60 24.17 16.65
CA LEU A 131 -27.66 23.31 15.97
C LEU A 131 -26.23 23.40 16.52
N LEU A 132 -25.83 24.59 17.02
CA LEU A 132 -24.55 24.77 17.68
C LEU A 132 -24.46 23.91 18.95
N ASP A 133 -25.49 23.90 19.76
CA ASP A 133 -25.56 23.10 20.98
C ASP A 133 -25.57 21.61 20.65
N LEU A 134 -26.41 21.18 19.70
CA LEU A 134 -26.55 19.77 19.34
C LEU A 134 -25.27 19.18 18.70
N LEU A 135 -24.56 19.97 17.91
CA LEU A 135 -23.28 19.58 17.29
C LEU A 135 -22.06 19.83 18.18
N SER A 136 -22.28 20.36 19.40
CA SER A 136 -21.20 20.75 20.32
C SER A 136 -20.16 21.65 19.65
N LEU A 137 -20.63 22.66 18.86
CA LEU A 137 -19.79 23.62 18.18
C LEU A 137 -19.95 25.00 18.80
N SER A 138 -18.87 25.60 19.26
CA SER A 138 -18.94 26.95 19.81
C SER A 138 -19.33 27.96 18.74
N SER A 139 -20.12 29.00 19.13
CA SER A 139 -20.49 30.09 18.23
C SER A 139 -19.27 30.77 17.58
N SER A 140 -18.19 30.97 18.36
CA SER A 140 -16.94 31.52 17.82
C SER A 140 -16.29 30.61 16.76
N SER A 141 -16.27 29.30 16.98
CA SER A 141 -15.77 28.35 15.99
C SER A 141 -16.62 28.34 14.70
N TYR A 142 -17.95 28.39 14.85
CA TYR A 142 -18.85 28.46 13.69
C TYR A 142 -18.58 29.72 12.85
N TYR A 143 -18.58 30.92 13.47
CA TYR A 143 -18.33 32.15 12.73
C TYR A 143 -16.90 32.23 12.20
N TYR A 144 -15.92 31.62 12.88
CA TYR A 144 -14.56 31.49 12.36
C TYR A 144 -14.52 30.62 11.09
N CYS A 145 -15.20 29.47 11.09
CA CYS A 145 -15.29 28.60 9.90
C CYS A 145 -16.02 29.32 8.76
N LYS A 146 -17.11 30.04 9.08
CA LYS A 146 -17.89 30.80 8.11
C LYS A 146 -17.16 32.00 7.52
N ALA A 147 -16.39 32.72 8.35
CA ALA A 147 -15.60 33.88 7.94
C ALA A 147 -14.26 33.47 7.31
N LYS A 148 -13.90 32.19 7.38
CA LYS A 148 -12.71 31.65 6.76
C LYS A 148 -12.83 31.83 5.24
N PRO A 149 -12.07 32.79 4.61
CA PRO A 149 -12.12 32.90 3.15
C PRO A 149 -11.80 31.52 2.57
N GLU A 150 -12.37 31.22 1.40
CA GLU A 150 -11.88 30.11 0.57
C GLU A 150 -10.38 30.33 0.42
N ARG A 151 -9.60 29.70 1.30
CA ARG A 151 -8.16 29.81 1.21
C ARG A 151 -7.77 29.09 -0.05
N GLU A 152 -7.23 29.85 -1.00
CA GLU A 152 -6.48 29.25 -2.11
C GLU A 152 -5.63 28.12 -1.53
N ASP A 153 -5.74 26.94 -2.10
CA ASP A 153 -4.97 25.80 -1.61
C ASP A 153 -3.47 26.14 -1.73
N ARG A 154 -2.87 26.51 -0.61
CA ARG A 154 -1.43 26.80 -0.51
C ARG A 154 -0.55 25.73 -1.18
N TYR A 155 -1.09 24.54 -1.39
CA TYR A 155 -0.38 23.41 -1.95
C TYR A 155 -0.88 23.01 -3.34
N ALA A 156 -1.70 23.83 -4.01
CA ALA A 156 -2.26 23.51 -5.34
C ALA A 156 -1.16 23.15 -6.35
N GLU A 157 -0.10 23.95 -6.43
CA GLU A 157 1.07 23.70 -7.26
C GLU A 157 1.76 22.36 -6.87
N ALA A 158 1.95 22.15 -5.56
CA ALA A 158 2.57 20.92 -5.07
C ALA A 158 1.72 19.68 -5.37
N ARG A 159 0.38 19.78 -5.34
CA ARG A 159 -0.53 18.68 -5.71
C ARG A 159 -0.39 18.32 -7.18
N SER A 160 -0.41 19.32 -8.06
CA SER A 160 -0.22 19.10 -9.50
C SER A 160 1.12 18.44 -9.78
N ALA A 161 2.20 18.99 -9.23
CA ALA A 161 3.54 18.44 -9.39
C ALA A 161 3.70 17.02 -8.82
N ILE A 162 3.03 16.70 -7.71
CA ILE A 162 3.02 15.34 -7.14
C ILE A 162 2.35 14.35 -8.10
N LYS A 163 1.20 14.71 -8.69
CA LYS A 163 0.52 13.87 -9.68
C LYS A 163 1.39 13.62 -10.89
N GLU A 164 1.95 14.67 -11.48
CA GLU A 164 2.84 14.57 -12.62
C GLU A 164 4.02 13.61 -12.37
N GLU A 165 4.75 13.83 -11.26
CA GLU A 165 5.90 12.98 -10.92
C GLU A 165 5.48 11.53 -10.60
N PHE A 166 4.29 11.33 -10.03
CA PHE A 166 3.77 10.01 -9.74
C PHE A 166 3.35 9.25 -11.01
N GLU A 167 2.74 9.96 -11.97
CA GLU A 167 2.38 9.41 -13.29
C GLU A 167 3.60 9.09 -14.13
N LEU A 168 4.63 9.96 -14.16
CA LEU A 168 5.88 9.71 -14.87
C LEU A 168 6.53 8.39 -14.46
N VAL A 169 6.46 8.03 -13.18
CA VAL A 169 6.96 6.75 -12.67
C VAL A 169 5.89 5.65 -12.63
N LYS A 170 4.73 5.87 -13.27
CA LYS A 170 3.62 4.90 -13.35
C LYS A 170 3.21 4.33 -11.98
N GLY A 171 3.19 5.17 -10.95
CA GLY A 171 2.82 4.77 -9.59
C GLY A 171 3.82 3.89 -8.84
N ALA A 172 5.02 3.69 -9.38
CA ALA A 172 5.99 2.75 -8.81
C ALA A 172 6.85 3.30 -7.67
N ARG A 173 6.71 4.60 -7.34
CA ARG A 173 7.59 5.29 -6.38
C ARG A 173 6.82 6.00 -5.27
N GLY A 174 7.34 5.87 -4.04
CA GLY A 174 6.74 6.48 -2.86
C GLY A 174 7.23 7.92 -2.59
N TYR A 175 6.69 8.51 -1.52
CA TYR A 175 6.84 9.92 -1.16
C TYR A 175 8.29 10.43 -1.07
N ARG A 176 9.27 9.58 -0.70
CA ARG A 176 10.69 10.00 -0.62
C ARG A 176 11.24 10.36 -1.99
N TYR A 177 10.95 9.53 -2.99
CA TYR A 177 11.32 9.78 -4.38
C TYR A 177 10.60 11.03 -4.91
N ILE A 178 9.27 11.10 -4.77
CA ILE A 178 8.47 12.26 -5.20
C ILE A 178 9.01 13.55 -4.57
N ARG A 179 9.26 13.54 -3.25
CA ARG A 179 9.85 14.71 -2.57
C ARG A 179 11.20 15.15 -3.17
N GLN A 180 12.05 14.21 -3.56
CA GLN A 180 13.33 14.53 -4.18
C GLN A 180 13.11 15.16 -5.56
N ARG A 181 12.23 14.58 -6.37
CA ARG A 181 11.89 15.13 -7.68
C ARG A 181 11.30 16.55 -7.60
N LEU A 182 10.42 16.81 -6.65
CA LEU A 182 9.89 18.16 -6.40
C LEU A 182 10.99 19.20 -6.12
N ARG A 183 12.08 18.79 -5.48
CA ARG A 183 13.24 19.67 -5.21
C ARG A 183 14.15 19.89 -6.41
N GLU A 184 14.13 18.98 -7.37
CA GLU A 184 14.97 18.98 -8.57
C GLU A 184 14.28 19.65 -9.77
N ARG A 185 13.02 20.11 -9.62
CA ARG A 185 12.32 20.88 -10.67
C ARG A 185 13.04 22.20 -10.92
N GLU A 186 12.84 22.79 -12.09
CA GLU A 186 13.33 24.13 -12.43
C GLU A 186 12.90 25.17 -11.38
N GLU A 187 11.63 25.08 -10.93
CA GLU A 187 11.10 25.78 -9.78
C GLU A 187 10.96 24.79 -8.59
N PRO A 188 11.93 24.78 -7.65
CA PRO A 188 11.99 23.79 -6.60
C PRO A 188 10.88 23.94 -5.56
N ILE A 189 10.02 22.93 -5.41
CA ILE A 189 8.98 22.87 -4.39
C ILE A 189 9.54 22.24 -3.11
N ARG A 190 9.73 23.05 -2.07
CA ARG A 190 10.33 22.64 -0.79
C ARG A 190 9.27 22.39 0.28
N ILE A 191 8.78 21.17 0.37
CA ILE A 191 7.83 20.72 1.39
C ILE A 191 8.39 19.55 2.20
N SER A 192 7.85 19.35 3.42
CA SER A 192 8.29 18.26 4.30
C SER A 192 7.82 16.90 3.75
N GLY A 193 8.59 15.85 4.03
CA GLY A 193 8.20 14.49 3.62
C GLY A 193 6.86 14.02 4.24
N LYS A 194 6.52 14.51 5.45
CA LYS A 194 5.23 14.27 6.08
C LYS A 194 4.11 14.90 5.25
N LYS A 195 4.27 16.13 4.79
CA LYS A 195 3.25 16.81 3.97
C LYS A 195 3.12 16.18 2.59
N VAL A 196 4.24 15.83 1.91
CA VAL A 196 4.17 15.09 0.63
C VAL A 196 3.34 13.81 0.77
N ARG A 197 3.54 13.04 1.85
CA ARG A 197 2.81 11.81 2.08
C ARG A 197 1.31 12.04 2.28
N VAL A 198 0.94 13.11 2.96
CA VAL A 198 -0.47 13.51 3.15
C VAL A 198 -1.08 13.92 1.81
N LEU A 199 -0.42 14.80 1.05
CA LEU A 199 -0.90 15.23 -0.26
C LEU A 199 -1.02 14.06 -1.24
N MET A 200 -0.07 13.13 -1.27
CA MET A 200 -0.16 11.92 -2.08
C MET A 200 -1.40 11.08 -1.74
N ALA A 201 -1.72 10.95 -0.45
CA ALA A 201 -2.90 10.19 -0.01
C ALA A 201 -4.20 10.91 -0.41
N GLU A 202 -4.29 12.23 -0.22
CA GLU A 202 -5.41 13.06 -0.60
C GLU A 202 -5.66 13.03 -2.12
N GLU A 203 -4.60 12.95 -2.94
CA GLU A 203 -4.67 12.87 -4.41
C GLU A 203 -4.77 11.43 -4.94
N GLY A 204 -4.95 10.43 -4.06
CA GLY A 204 -5.06 9.03 -4.47
C GLY A 204 -3.77 8.42 -5.05
N CYS A 205 -2.61 9.06 -4.86
CA CYS A 205 -1.31 8.60 -5.32
C CYS A 205 -0.80 7.45 -4.44
N VAL A 206 -1.41 6.29 -4.55
CA VAL A 206 -1.08 5.09 -3.75
C VAL A 206 -0.13 4.18 -4.54
N VAL A 207 1.04 3.90 -3.95
CA VAL A 207 2.00 2.96 -4.54
C VAL A 207 1.46 1.54 -4.44
N SER A 208 1.31 0.86 -5.58
CA SER A 208 0.89 -0.54 -5.61
C SER A 208 2.09 -1.46 -5.37
N TYR A 209 2.11 -2.10 -4.20
CA TYR A 209 3.09 -3.16 -3.92
C TYR A 209 2.47 -4.54 -4.20
N ALA A 210 3.24 -5.43 -4.87
CA ALA A 210 2.82 -6.80 -5.01
C ALA A 210 2.65 -7.45 -3.63
N LYS A 211 1.52 -8.12 -3.40
CA LYS A 211 1.29 -8.90 -2.17
C LYS A 211 2.38 -9.96 -2.04
N LYS A 212 2.98 -10.12 -0.84
CA LYS A 212 3.97 -11.16 -0.53
C LYS A 212 3.43 -12.52 -0.95
N ARG A 213 4.09 -13.18 -1.91
CA ARG A 213 3.80 -14.55 -2.31
C ARG A 213 4.30 -15.54 -1.26
N ARG A 214 3.65 -16.71 -1.19
CA ARG A 214 4.05 -17.83 -0.34
C ARG A 214 5.50 -18.23 -0.61
N ARG A 215 6.25 -18.55 0.45
CA ARG A 215 7.62 -19.08 0.37
C ARG A 215 7.64 -20.31 -0.52
N TYR A 216 8.49 -20.30 -1.52
CA TYR A 216 8.79 -21.47 -2.35
C TYR A 216 9.84 -22.33 -1.60
N SER A 217 9.64 -23.64 -1.58
CA SER A 217 10.62 -24.59 -1.07
C SER A 217 11.64 -24.86 -2.19
N SER A 218 12.93 -24.66 -1.92
CA SER A 218 14.00 -24.95 -2.87
C SER A 218 14.16 -26.45 -3.09
N TYR A 219 14.50 -26.84 -4.31
CA TYR A 219 14.74 -28.22 -4.73
C TYR A 219 15.88 -28.85 -3.89
N LYS A 220 15.63 -30.05 -3.35
CA LYS A 220 16.56 -30.80 -2.45
C LYS A 220 17.43 -31.85 -3.17
N GLY A 221 17.52 -31.83 -4.52
CA GLY A 221 18.28 -32.80 -5.28
C GLY A 221 19.80 -32.79 -4.95
N GLU A 222 20.49 -33.92 -5.18
CA GLU A 222 21.95 -34.00 -5.09
C GLU A 222 22.59 -33.17 -6.22
N ILE A 223 23.56 -32.35 -5.85
CA ILE A 223 24.27 -31.46 -6.76
C ILE A 223 25.73 -31.59 -6.41
N GLY A 224 26.57 -31.98 -7.38
CA GLY A 224 28.02 -32.18 -7.23
C GLY A 224 28.76 -30.93 -6.68
N ASP A 225 30.10 -30.99 -6.65
CA ASP A 225 30.98 -29.98 -6.06
C ASP A 225 30.64 -28.54 -6.50
N ALA A 226 30.47 -27.68 -5.53
CA ALA A 226 30.25 -26.26 -5.70
C ALA A 226 31.23 -25.48 -4.82
N PRO A 227 31.76 -24.33 -5.27
CA PRO A 227 32.65 -23.53 -4.46
C PRO A 227 31.97 -23.07 -3.15
N ASP A 228 32.78 -22.79 -2.15
CA ASP A 228 32.31 -22.33 -0.86
C ASP A 228 31.61 -20.97 -0.94
N ASN A 229 30.76 -20.71 0.07
CA ASN A 229 30.17 -19.39 0.27
C ASN A 229 31.18 -18.44 0.91
N ILE A 230 32.04 -17.82 0.08
CA ILE A 230 33.06 -16.87 0.55
C ILE A 230 32.41 -15.56 0.99
N VAL A 231 31.34 -15.12 0.33
CA VAL A 231 30.62 -13.86 0.63
C VAL A 231 29.99 -13.87 2.00
N ASN A 232 29.49 -15.03 2.45
CA ASN A 232 28.89 -15.23 3.77
C ASN A 232 27.92 -14.09 4.19
N ARG A 233 27.07 -13.66 3.25
CA ARG A 233 26.05 -12.57 3.42
C ARG A 233 26.63 -11.16 3.61
N ASN A 234 27.93 -10.97 3.48
CA ASN A 234 28.53 -9.65 3.46
C ASN A 234 28.42 -9.05 2.04
N PHE A 235 27.26 -8.45 1.74
CA PHE A 235 26.99 -7.77 0.48
C PHE A 235 27.42 -6.30 0.55
N HIS A 236 28.69 -6.08 0.86
CA HIS A 236 29.30 -4.76 0.89
C HIS A 236 30.62 -4.77 0.10
N ALA A 237 30.84 -3.69 -0.64
CA ALA A 237 32.10 -3.43 -1.35
C ALA A 237 32.42 -1.94 -1.29
N ASP A 238 33.68 -1.58 -1.04
CA ASP A 238 34.13 -0.20 -0.92
C ASP A 238 34.51 0.41 -2.29
N VAL A 239 34.75 -0.43 -3.28
CA VAL A 239 35.11 -0.04 -4.64
C VAL A 239 34.37 -0.89 -5.67
N PRO A 240 34.18 -0.37 -6.90
CA PRO A 240 33.59 -1.15 -7.99
C PRO A 240 34.37 -2.44 -8.31
N ASN A 241 33.69 -3.38 -8.92
CA ASN A 241 34.28 -4.61 -9.45
C ASN A 241 34.99 -5.49 -8.39
N ARG A 242 34.60 -5.38 -7.11
CA ARG A 242 35.07 -6.28 -6.03
C ARG A 242 34.17 -7.47 -5.83
N LEU A 243 32.85 -7.25 -5.88
CA LEU A 243 31.86 -8.28 -5.69
C LEU A 243 30.71 -8.10 -6.65
N TRP A 244 30.54 -9.06 -7.51
CA TRP A 244 29.43 -9.19 -8.43
C TRP A 244 28.44 -10.24 -7.97
N LEU A 245 27.16 -9.96 -8.10
CA LEU A 245 26.08 -10.90 -7.84
C LEU A 245 25.37 -11.24 -9.14
N THR A 246 24.99 -12.48 -9.30
CA THR A 246 24.20 -12.94 -10.44
C THR A 246 23.15 -13.96 -10.04
N ASP A 247 22.05 -13.98 -10.75
CA ASP A 247 20.96 -14.95 -10.62
C ASP A 247 20.06 -14.84 -11.86
N VAL A 248 19.21 -15.83 -12.10
CA VAL A 248 18.26 -15.82 -13.21
C VAL A 248 16.84 -15.65 -12.68
N THR A 249 16.11 -14.70 -13.24
CA THR A 249 14.69 -14.55 -12.92
C THR A 249 13.80 -14.75 -14.13
N GLN A 250 12.60 -15.32 -13.90
CA GLN A 250 11.57 -15.56 -14.90
C GLN A 250 10.46 -14.53 -14.79
N PHE A 251 9.98 -14.09 -15.94
CA PHE A 251 8.73 -13.36 -16.14
C PHE A 251 7.78 -14.25 -16.94
N SER A 252 6.52 -14.31 -16.52
CA SER A 252 5.46 -15.04 -17.23
C SER A 252 4.40 -14.04 -17.67
N ILE A 253 4.28 -13.83 -18.96
CA ILE A 253 3.25 -13.01 -19.59
C ILE A 253 2.30 -13.92 -20.40
N PRO A 254 1.13 -13.47 -20.83
CA PRO A 254 0.22 -14.29 -21.64
C PRO A 254 0.88 -14.86 -22.90
N ALA A 255 1.78 -14.09 -23.56
CA ALA A 255 2.49 -14.53 -24.76
C ALA A 255 3.62 -15.55 -24.51
N GLY A 256 4.02 -15.81 -23.26
CA GLY A 256 5.06 -16.79 -22.94
C GLY A 256 5.94 -16.43 -21.76
N LYS A 257 7.11 -17.05 -21.71
CA LYS A 257 8.10 -16.85 -20.66
C LYS A 257 9.30 -16.08 -21.19
N VAL A 258 9.81 -15.17 -20.36
CA VAL A 258 11.04 -14.42 -20.62
C VAL A 258 11.94 -14.52 -19.39
N TYR A 259 13.22 -14.66 -19.61
CA TYR A 259 14.24 -14.82 -18.56
C TYR A 259 15.24 -13.66 -18.63
N LEU A 260 15.60 -13.13 -17.48
CA LEU A 260 16.62 -12.10 -17.30
C LEU A 260 17.75 -12.68 -16.44
N SER A 261 18.97 -12.57 -16.92
CA SER A 261 20.22 -12.89 -16.19
C SER A 261 21.06 -11.62 -16.13
N PRO A 262 21.15 -10.92 -14.99
CA PRO A 262 22.01 -9.75 -14.84
C PRO A 262 23.23 -10.06 -13.97
N ILE A 263 24.29 -9.28 -14.14
CA ILE A 263 25.36 -9.11 -13.15
C ILE A 263 25.18 -7.75 -12.49
N ILE A 264 25.13 -7.75 -11.18
CA ILE A 264 24.97 -6.55 -10.34
C ILE A 264 26.23 -6.35 -9.51
N ASP A 265 26.86 -5.17 -9.63
CA ASP A 265 27.94 -4.78 -8.75
C ASP A 265 27.40 -4.38 -7.38
N VAL A 266 27.95 -4.94 -6.33
CA VAL A 266 27.50 -4.68 -4.95
C VAL A 266 27.84 -3.27 -4.49
N PHE A 267 28.90 -2.67 -5.01
CA PHE A 267 29.35 -1.33 -4.62
C PHE A 267 28.24 -0.28 -4.67
N ASP A 268 27.52 -0.22 -5.77
CA ASP A 268 26.45 0.76 -6.00
C ASP A 268 25.13 0.14 -6.49
N GLY A 269 25.14 -1.18 -6.68
CA GLY A 269 24.03 -1.93 -7.27
C GLY A 269 23.83 -1.61 -8.75
N MET A 270 24.89 -1.31 -9.47
CA MET A 270 24.87 -1.08 -10.92
C MET A 270 24.73 -2.41 -11.67
N PRO A 271 23.79 -2.52 -12.62
CA PRO A 271 23.81 -3.60 -13.59
C PRO A 271 25.03 -3.44 -14.51
N VAL A 272 26.03 -4.33 -14.35
CA VAL A 272 27.25 -4.33 -15.16
C VAL A 272 26.95 -4.84 -16.57
N SER A 273 26.26 -5.98 -16.63
CA SER A 273 25.79 -6.58 -17.87
C SER A 273 24.47 -7.33 -17.62
N TRP A 274 23.75 -7.63 -18.67
CA TRP A 274 22.55 -8.48 -18.61
C TRP A 274 22.25 -9.09 -19.97
N THR A 275 21.59 -10.24 -19.94
CA THR A 275 20.99 -10.87 -21.11
C THR A 275 19.52 -11.18 -20.84
N ILE A 276 18.70 -11.05 -21.88
CA ILE A 276 17.27 -11.35 -21.82
C ILE A 276 16.96 -12.36 -22.93
N ARG A 277 16.34 -13.50 -22.60
CA ARG A 277 16.04 -14.58 -23.55
C ARG A 277 14.68 -15.21 -23.27
N LYS A 278 14.14 -15.90 -24.30
CA LYS A 278 12.88 -16.67 -24.18
C LYS A 278 13.07 -18.01 -23.45
N SER A 279 14.31 -18.45 -23.26
CA SER A 279 14.67 -19.67 -22.53
C SER A 279 15.96 -19.49 -21.73
N PRO A 280 16.10 -20.14 -20.57
CA PRO A 280 17.28 -20.05 -19.73
C PRO A 280 18.35 -21.03 -20.21
N THR A 281 19.19 -20.60 -21.16
CA THR A 281 20.28 -21.42 -21.74
C THR A 281 21.63 -21.11 -21.09
N ALA A 282 22.60 -22.02 -21.25
CA ALA A 282 23.97 -21.77 -20.84
C ALA A 282 24.54 -20.54 -21.52
N GLU A 283 24.25 -20.38 -22.81
CA GLU A 283 24.71 -19.26 -23.65
C GLU A 283 24.23 -17.91 -23.05
N MET A 284 22.99 -17.85 -22.50
CA MET A 284 22.48 -16.65 -21.86
C MET A 284 23.37 -16.18 -20.71
N ALA A 285 23.78 -17.09 -19.83
CA ALA A 285 24.66 -16.77 -18.70
C ALA A 285 26.07 -16.47 -19.16
N ASN A 286 26.61 -17.24 -20.10
CA ASN A 286 27.97 -17.09 -20.63
C ASN A 286 28.15 -15.73 -21.36
N THR A 287 27.26 -15.40 -22.29
CA THR A 287 27.28 -14.10 -22.99
C THR A 287 27.23 -12.92 -22.01
N MET A 288 26.38 -13.00 -21.01
CA MET A 288 26.28 -11.96 -19.96
C MET A 288 27.63 -11.82 -19.21
N LEU A 289 28.26 -12.93 -18.83
CA LEU A 289 29.54 -12.91 -18.12
C LEU A 289 30.69 -12.37 -19.00
N GLU A 290 30.76 -12.79 -20.25
CA GLU A 290 31.74 -12.27 -21.21
C GLU A 290 31.59 -10.77 -21.41
N ASP A 291 30.34 -10.27 -21.52
CA ASP A 291 30.08 -8.84 -21.68
C ASP A 291 30.48 -8.05 -20.40
N ALA A 292 30.35 -8.64 -19.23
CA ALA A 292 30.84 -8.04 -18.00
C ALA A 292 32.35 -8.00 -17.94
N CYS A 293 33.02 -9.12 -18.29
CA CYS A 293 34.46 -9.22 -18.26
C CYS A 293 35.14 -8.25 -19.24
N ARG A 294 34.54 -8.01 -20.42
CA ARG A 294 35.05 -7.02 -21.38
C ARG A 294 35.09 -5.58 -20.86
N ARG A 295 34.41 -5.30 -19.79
CA ARG A 295 34.37 -3.96 -19.14
C ARG A 295 35.37 -3.80 -18.02
N LEU A 296 36.03 -4.88 -17.61
CA LEU A 296 37.07 -4.84 -16.60
C LEU A 296 38.31 -4.15 -17.14
N THR A 297 38.97 -3.40 -16.29
CA THR A 297 40.29 -2.84 -16.55
C THR A 297 41.39 -3.76 -16.01
N ASP A 298 42.63 -3.55 -16.44
CA ASP A 298 43.76 -4.37 -16.03
C ASP A 298 43.89 -4.40 -14.49
N GLY A 299 43.98 -5.60 -13.93
CA GLY A 299 44.12 -5.84 -12.50
C GLY A 299 42.79 -5.97 -11.75
N GLU A 300 41.66 -5.74 -12.37
CA GLU A 300 40.35 -6.00 -11.76
C GLU A 300 39.97 -7.49 -11.83
N THR A 301 39.82 -8.14 -10.69
CA THR A 301 39.42 -9.55 -10.56
C THR A 301 38.27 -9.71 -9.61
N PRO A 302 37.02 -9.44 -10.04
CA PRO A 302 35.83 -9.52 -9.19
C PRO A 302 35.62 -10.91 -8.62
N MET A 303 35.12 -10.98 -7.39
CA MET A 303 34.43 -12.16 -6.89
C MET A 303 33.03 -12.20 -7.48
N ILE A 304 32.62 -13.31 -8.10
CA ILE A 304 31.27 -13.51 -8.59
C ILE A 304 30.50 -14.49 -7.71
N HIS A 305 29.41 -14.03 -7.11
CA HIS A 305 28.55 -14.85 -6.25
C HIS A 305 27.23 -15.17 -6.96
N SER A 306 26.85 -16.43 -6.90
CA SER A 306 25.59 -16.94 -7.48
C SER A 306 24.90 -17.92 -6.52
N ASP A 307 23.66 -18.27 -6.86
CA ASP A 307 23.03 -19.46 -6.31
C ASP A 307 23.68 -20.75 -6.87
N ARG A 308 23.15 -21.92 -6.51
CA ARG A 308 23.60 -23.21 -7.03
C ARG A 308 22.90 -23.61 -8.33
N GLY A 309 22.42 -22.67 -9.12
CA GLY A 309 21.80 -22.90 -10.42
C GLY A 309 22.73 -23.65 -11.37
N CYS A 310 22.20 -24.53 -12.21
CA CYS A 310 22.98 -25.34 -13.16
C CYS A 310 23.81 -24.47 -14.11
N HIS A 311 23.33 -23.29 -14.45
CA HIS A 311 23.99 -22.35 -15.37
C HIS A 311 25.40 -21.95 -14.90
N TYR A 312 25.62 -21.80 -13.61
CA TYR A 312 26.87 -21.34 -13.00
C TYR A 312 27.89 -22.49 -12.76
N ARG A 313 27.58 -23.67 -13.24
CA ARG A 313 28.38 -24.90 -13.07
C ARG A 313 28.74 -25.55 -14.38
N TRP A 314 28.24 -25.02 -15.49
CA TRP A 314 28.58 -25.53 -16.83
C TRP A 314 30.00 -25.18 -17.26
N PRO A 315 30.64 -26.01 -18.10
CA PRO A 315 32.04 -25.83 -18.50
C PRO A 315 32.32 -24.46 -19.08
N GLY A 316 31.40 -23.91 -19.90
CA GLY A 316 31.58 -22.58 -20.48
C GLY A 316 31.69 -21.48 -19.44
N TRP A 317 30.80 -21.48 -18.42
CA TRP A 317 30.86 -20.54 -17.30
C TRP A 317 32.17 -20.66 -16.52
N LEU A 318 32.60 -21.90 -16.22
CA LEU A 318 33.83 -22.18 -15.48
C LEU A 318 35.06 -21.66 -16.27
N LYS A 319 35.07 -21.89 -17.58
CA LYS A 319 36.15 -21.43 -18.47
C LYS A 319 36.25 -19.91 -18.48
N ILE A 320 35.12 -19.19 -18.62
CA ILE A 320 35.11 -17.72 -18.64
C ILE A 320 35.61 -17.16 -17.30
N CYS A 321 35.15 -17.73 -16.16
CA CYS A 321 35.65 -17.33 -14.85
C CYS A 321 37.17 -17.54 -14.71
N HIS A 322 37.68 -18.67 -15.13
CA HIS A 322 39.10 -19.00 -15.07
C HIS A 322 39.94 -18.06 -15.96
N ASP A 323 39.54 -17.89 -17.22
CA ASP A 323 40.29 -17.10 -18.19
C ASP A 323 40.36 -15.61 -17.80
N ASN A 324 39.39 -15.11 -17.03
CA ASN A 324 39.34 -13.73 -16.54
C ASN A 324 39.74 -13.60 -15.07
N GLY A 325 40.26 -14.63 -14.42
CA GLY A 325 40.73 -14.59 -13.04
C GLY A 325 39.64 -14.34 -11.99
N LEU A 326 38.38 -14.63 -12.31
CA LEU A 326 37.26 -14.38 -11.39
C LEU A 326 37.26 -15.38 -10.23
N VAL A 327 37.07 -14.88 -9.02
CA VAL A 327 36.90 -15.72 -7.85
C VAL A 327 35.40 -16.11 -7.72
N ARG A 328 35.13 -17.40 -7.70
CA ARG A 328 33.77 -17.92 -7.63
C ARG A 328 33.33 -18.13 -6.18
N SER A 329 32.12 -17.71 -5.84
CA SER A 329 31.44 -17.97 -4.57
C SER A 329 30.02 -18.42 -4.84
N MET A 330 29.50 -19.39 -4.07
CA MET A 330 28.13 -19.88 -4.24
C MET A 330 27.38 -19.94 -2.90
N SER A 331 26.09 -19.66 -2.94
CA SER A 331 25.20 -19.83 -1.80
C SER A 331 25.23 -21.26 -1.26
N ARG A 332 25.05 -21.44 0.04
CA ARG A 332 24.88 -22.77 0.64
C ARG A 332 23.60 -23.41 0.15
N LYS A 333 23.57 -24.75 0.10
CA LYS A 333 22.40 -25.52 -0.37
C LYS A 333 21.16 -25.18 0.49
N GLY A 334 20.10 -24.75 -0.17
CA GLY A 334 18.83 -24.43 0.49
C GLY A 334 18.85 -23.20 1.40
N CYS A 335 19.86 -22.35 1.29
CA CYS A 335 20.03 -21.16 2.10
C CYS A 335 19.72 -19.89 1.30
N SER A 336 18.44 -19.58 1.12
CA SER A 336 17.95 -18.39 0.42
C SER A 336 18.53 -17.05 0.93
N PRO A 337 18.78 -16.83 2.25
CA PRO A 337 19.44 -15.63 2.72
C PRO A 337 20.84 -15.36 2.14
N ASP A 338 21.51 -16.40 1.63
CA ASP A 338 22.84 -16.26 1.05
C ASP A 338 22.81 -15.54 -0.33
N ASN A 339 21.62 -15.37 -0.96
CA ASN A 339 21.41 -14.58 -2.20
C ASN A 339 20.41 -13.43 -1.99
N SER A 340 20.21 -12.97 -0.77
CA SER A 340 19.17 -11.98 -0.44
C SER A 340 19.33 -10.63 -1.15
N ALA A 341 20.54 -10.24 -1.51
CA ALA A 341 20.77 -8.99 -2.26
C ALA A 341 20.21 -9.06 -3.68
N MET A 342 20.38 -10.21 -4.39
CA MET A 342 19.75 -10.44 -5.70
C MET A 342 18.23 -10.59 -5.61
N GLU A 343 17.72 -11.29 -4.58
CA GLU A 343 16.28 -11.34 -4.31
C GLU A 343 15.71 -9.93 -4.11
N GLY A 344 16.43 -9.06 -3.41
CA GLY A 344 16.07 -7.66 -3.21
C GLY A 344 16.10 -6.85 -4.50
N PHE A 345 17.06 -7.10 -5.39
CA PHE A 345 17.10 -6.48 -6.72
C PHE A 345 15.90 -6.92 -7.56
N PHE A 346 15.66 -8.21 -7.70
CA PHE A 346 14.51 -8.73 -8.46
C PHE A 346 13.18 -8.33 -7.89
N GLY A 347 13.06 -8.26 -6.57
CA GLY A 347 11.84 -7.76 -5.91
C GLY A 347 11.52 -6.33 -6.32
N ARG A 348 12.52 -5.44 -6.33
CA ARG A 348 12.37 -4.05 -6.79
C ARG A 348 12.04 -3.98 -8.27
N LEU A 349 12.78 -4.69 -9.11
CA LEU A 349 12.55 -4.74 -10.55
C LEU A 349 11.12 -5.20 -10.86
N LYS A 350 10.68 -6.30 -10.25
CA LYS A 350 9.32 -6.83 -10.48
C LYS A 350 8.23 -5.90 -9.98
N ASN A 351 8.44 -5.23 -8.86
CA ASN A 351 7.48 -4.26 -8.34
C ASN A 351 7.40 -2.99 -9.23
N GLU A 352 8.51 -2.52 -9.74
CA GLU A 352 8.55 -1.27 -10.51
C GLU A 352 8.20 -1.46 -11.99
N PHE A 353 8.51 -2.63 -12.55
CA PHE A 353 8.36 -2.90 -13.98
C PHE A 353 7.24 -3.89 -14.31
N PHE A 354 7.07 -4.95 -13.53
CA PHE A 354 6.27 -6.10 -13.94
C PHE A 354 4.90 -6.18 -13.29
N TYR A 355 4.84 -6.09 -11.95
CA TYR A 355 3.58 -6.25 -11.21
C TYR A 355 2.66 -5.04 -11.37
N GLY A 356 1.35 -5.29 -11.36
CA GLY A 356 0.33 -4.23 -11.48
C GLY A 356 0.13 -3.70 -12.89
N ARG A 357 0.77 -4.29 -13.91
CA ARG A 357 0.59 -3.95 -15.33
C ARG A 357 -0.16 -5.04 -16.05
N ASP A 358 -0.97 -4.64 -17.01
CA ASP A 358 -1.57 -5.56 -17.97
C ASP A 358 -0.57 -5.89 -19.10
N TRP A 359 -0.36 -7.19 -19.33
CA TRP A 359 0.52 -7.71 -20.35
C TRP A 359 -0.25 -8.40 -21.49
N ASN A 360 -1.57 -8.26 -21.55
CA ASN A 360 -2.37 -8.76 -22.65
C ASN A 360 -2.00 -8.02 -23.95
N GLY A 361 -1.86 -8.79 -25.03
CA GLY A 361 -1.49 -8.23 -26.35
C GLY A 361 -0.01 -7.88 -26.52
N VAL A 362 0.81 -7.96 -25.47
CA VAL A 362 2.26 -7.71 -25.55
C VAL A 362 2.97 -9.00 -25.96
N SER A 363 3.69 -8.97 -27.07
CA SER A 363 4.54 -10.09 -27.54
C SER A 363 5.76 -10.28 -26.64
N THR A 364 6.38 -11.46 -26.71
CA THR A 364 7.63 -11.73 -25.98
C THR A 364 8.77 -10.82 -26.42
N ASP A 365 8.83 -10.42 -27.67
CA ASP A 365 9.91 -9.57 -28.21
C ASP A 365 9.73 -8.11 -27.75
N GLU A 366 8.51 -7.59 -27.77
CA GLU A 366 8.19 -6.28 -27.17
C GLU A 366 8.49 -6.26 -25.68
N PHE A 367 8.12 -7.33 -24.94
CA PHE A 367 8.44 -7.42 -23.52
C PHE A 367 9.96 -7.42 -23.26
N ILE A 368 10.75 -8.12 -24.10
CA ILE A 368 12.22 -8.13 -24.03
C ILE A 368 12.77 -6.71 -24.23
N ALA A 369 12.28 -5.98 -25.24
CA ALA A 369 12.69 -4.59 -25.48
C ALA A 369 12.35 -3.67 -24.29
N MET A 370 11.12 -3.76 -23.78
CA MET A 370 10.69 -2.97 -22.60
C MET A 370 11.51 -3.30 -21.35
N LEU A 371 11.88 -4.56 -21.15
CA LEU A 371 12.70 -4.98 -20.02
C LEU A 371 14.16 -4.51 -20.17
N ASP A 372 14.70 -4.50 -21.38
CA ASP A 372 16.02 -3.94 -21.67
C ASP A 372 16.05 -2.44 -21.41
N ASP A 373 15.04 -1.70 -21.86
CA ASP A 373 14.88 -0.27 -21.57
C ASP A 373 14.79 0.00 -20.06
N TYR A 374 14.08 -0.86 -19.32
CA TYR A 374 14.04 -0.74 -17.86
C TYR A 374 15.41 -0.98 -17.21
N MET A 375 16.21 -1.94 -17.70
CA MET A 375 17.56 -2.18 -17.19
C MET A 375 18.48 -0.99 -17.46
N ARG A 376 18.38 -0.36 -18.65
CA ARG A 376 19.06 0.90 -18.97
C ARG A 376 18.62 2.04 -18.06
N TYR A 377 17.31 2.21 -17.91
CA TYR A 377 16.75 3.19 -16.96
C TYR A 377 17.29 2.96 -15.55
N TYR A 378 17.33 1.71 -15.07
CA TYR A 378 17.83 1.37 -13.73
C TYR A 378 19.29 1.78 -13.55
N ARG A 379 20.13 1.55 -14.57
CA ARG A 379 21.55 1.90 -14.58
C ARG A 379 21.77 3.41 -14.66
N ASP A 380 21.10 4.08 -15.58
CA ASP A 380 21.47 5.41 -16.04
C ASP A 380 20.67 6.54 -15.40
N ILE A 381 19.40 6.27 -14.98
CA ILE A 381 18.44 7.31 -14.60
C ILE A 381 17.88 7.08 -13.20
N ARG A 382 17.65 5.82 -12.81
CA ARG A 382 16.98 5.48 -11.57
C ARG A 382 17.78 5.92 -10.35
N ILE A 383 17.35 7.00 -9.68
CA ILE A 383 17.99 7.53 -8.48
C ILE A 383 17.77 6.62 -7.25
N LYS A 384 18.77 6.56 -6.37
CA LYS A 384 18.80 5.80 -5.12
C LYS A 384 19.16 6.72 -3.95
N GLU A 385 18.41 6.66 -2.87
CA GLU A 385 18.68 7.43 -1.64
C GLU A 385 20.08 7.09 -1.07
N SER A 386 20.49 5.81 -1.13
CA SER A 386 21.80 5.32 -0.67
C SER A 386 22.99 5.86 -1.47
N LEU A 387 22.76 6.37 -2.67
CA LEU A 387 23.78 6.96 -3.55
C LEU A 387 23.66 8.50 -3.60
N GLY A 388 23.12 9.13 -2.55
CA GLY A 388 22.91 10.56 -2.53
C GLY A 388 21.91 11.06 -3.59
N TRP A 389 20.90 10.27 -3.90
CA TRP A 389 19.88 10.54 -4.92
C TRP A 389 20.44 10.60 -6.35
N MET A 390 21.49 9.85 -6.62
CA MET A 390 22.05 9.65 -7.95
C MET A 390 21.69 8.27 -8.49
N SER A 391 21.70 8.11 -9.81
CA SER A 391 21.71 6.79 -10.43
C SER A 391 23.07 6.11 -10.23
N PRO A 392 23.18 4.78 -10.36
CA PRO A 392 24.48 4.11 -10.28
C PRO A 392 25.53 4.72 -11.20
N ARG A 393 25.15 5.02 -12.45
CA ARG A 393 26.05 5.65 -13.42
C ARG A 393 26.47 7.07 -13.00
N GLN A 394 25.54 7.88 -12.54
CA GLN A 394 25.83 9.24 -12.04
C GLN A 394 26.74 9.20 -10.82
N TYR A 395 26.50 8.24 -9.91
CA TYR A 395 27.32 8.05 -8.71
C TYR A 395 28.77 7.70 -9.07
N ARG A 396 29.00 6.74 -9.99
CA ARG A 396 30.36 6.44 -10.47
C ARG A 396 31.04 7.65 -11.10
N LYS A 397 30.31 8.39 -11.94
CA LYS A 397 30.83 9.63 -12.55
C LYS A 397 31.21 10.69 -11.50
N SER A 398 30.42 10.86 -10.44
CA SER A 398 30.73 11.80 -9.37
C SER A 398 31.99 11.46 -8.58
N LEU A 399 32.37 10.17 -8.59
CA LEU A 399 33.60 9.66 -7.98
C LEU A 399 34.80 9.62 -8.96
N GLY A 400 34.63 10.07 -10.22
CA GLY A 400 35.65 9.99 -11.24
C GLY A 400 35.93 8.57 -11.77
N LEU A 401 34.99 7.63 -11.52
CA LEU A 401 35.12 6.23 -11.92
C LEU A 401 34.53 5.99 -13.33
N ALA A 402 35.04 4.98 -14.03
CA ALA A 402 34.45 4.52 -15.28
C ALA A 402 33.02 3.98 -15.05
N ALA A 403 32.06 4.32 -15.94
CA ALA A 403 30.65 4.03 -15.76
C ALA A 403 29.96 3.55 -17.06
#